data_7cab830f64c2f9fd2e66de8727c9faa9
#
_entry.id   7cab830f64c2f9fd2e66de8727c9faa9
#
_cell.length_a   1.000
_cell.length_b   1.000
_cell.length_c   1.000
_cell.angle_alpha   90.00
_cell.angle_beta   90.00
_cell.angle_gamma   90.00
#
_symmetry.space_group_name_H-M   'P 1'
#
loop_
_entity.id
_entity.type
_entity.pdbx_description
1 polymer ?
#
loop_
_entity_poly.entity_id
_entity_poly.type
_entity_poly.pdbx_seq_one_letter_code
_entity_poly.pdbx_strand_id
1 'polypeptide(L)'
;MALIEPFIILTALLCGMASRAVGFPALIGYLAAGFVLYEFNISSGPLLEALADLGITLLLFTIGLKLEPIKLLETKVWGTTLIQMAATQVVMFSLLITLSATLQELNLDYVGAGIIALALTFSSTVFVIQTMQERGEVDSSHSALAIGILIVQDLVAVLFLAVSAGKIPTVYAIGMLAIIPLRPLILRLLAVAGYGELLTLLGLALAIGSAQLSELVGIKGDLGALFVGAVLAGHHKSKAMANNLMQLKDLFLVGFFLSIGLGGWPSTTLILVSILIGLLAGLKPLLYFPLMTRFHTSPRTAVLASGVLANHSEFGLIVVSVAAAANLLDPEWSAALSIAVAVSFVVAAPLSSATHEFYRKYRNRLLGFQSSELAKSFEPTGGARIVILGMGRVGTGAYDSLEPQWGQEVLGVEELESRVARHISEKRRVVTADASDPDFWFRLNLNELKLIMLALTNHRENMLVAELLRSMGYRGELAAVVRHEDHAREMHAAGISAFNLYGEAGSGFAAHASELLTPP
;
A
#
# COMPACT_ATOMS: atom_id res chain seq x y z
N MET A 1 11.02 37.96 -10.65
CA MET A 1 11.24 36.82 -9.75
C MET A 1 10.06 36.59 -8.77
N ALA A 2 9.57 37.57 -8.04
CA ALA A 2 8.54 37.38 -6.99
C ALA A 2 7.16 36.83 -7.43
N LEU A 3 6.82 36.78 -8.71
CA LEU A 3 5.55 36.25 -9.23
C LEU A 3 5.67 34.86 -9.88
N ILE A 4 6.88 34.37 -10.11
CA ILE A 4 7.09 33.06 -10.77
C ILE A 4 6.75 31.91 -9.83
N GLU A 5 7.17 31.98 -8.58
CA GLU A 5 6.92 30.93 -7.59
C GLU A 5 5.42 30.71 -7.30
N PRO A 6 4.59 31.76 -7.05
CA PRO A 6 3.15 31.61 -6.91
C PRO A 6 2.49 31.02 -8.17
N PHE A 7 2.98 31.38 -9.37
CA PHE A 7 2.46 30.85 -10.63
C PHE A 7 2.75 29.34 -10.78
N ILE A 8 3.95 28.90 -10.42
CA ILE A 8 4.32 27.47 -10.41
C ILE A 8 3.40 26.70 -9.46
N ILE A 9 3.22 27.19 -8.22
CA ILE A 9 2.37 26.55 -7.22
C ILE A 9 0.91 26.49 -7.69
N LEU A 10 0.39 27.57 -8.25
CA LEU A 10 -0.98 27.63 -8.76
C LEU A 10 -1.20 26.65 -9.92
N THR A 11 -0.25 26.60 -10.87
CA THR A 11 -0.32 25.67 -12.00
C THR A 11 -0.30 24.22 -11.50
N ALA A 12 0.60 23.89 -10.56
CA ALA A 12 0.65 22.57 -9.93
C ALA A 12 -0.68 22.22 -9.24
N LEU A 13 -1.24 23.15 -8.48
CA LEU A 13 -2.53 22.97 -7.79
C LEU A 13 -3.66 22.71 -8.78
N LEU A 14 -3.80 23.53 -9.81
CA LEU A 14 -4.88 23.41 -10.81
C LEU A 14 -4.78 22.10 -11.58
N CYS A 15 -3.59 21.73 -12.04
CA CYS A 15 -3.36 20.47 -12.74
C CYS A 15 -3.57 19.25 -11.81
N GLY A 16 -3.12 19.35 -10.56
CA GLY A 16 -3.35 18.31 -9.54
C GLY A 16 -4.84 18.11 -9.23
N MET A 17 -5.60 19.21 -9.12
CA MET A 17 -7.06 19.15 -8.94
C MET A 17 -7.77 18.56 -10.17
N ALA A 18 -7.36 18.96 -11.38
CA ALA A 18 -7.89 18.40 -12.62
C ALA A 18 -7.64 16.90 -12.72
N SER A 19 -6.43 16.44 -12.39
CA SER A 19 -6.09 15.01 -12.34
C SER A 19 -7.00 14.25 -11.38
N ARG A 20 -7.20 14.76 -10.16
CA ARG A 20 -8.11 14.17 -9.18
C ARG A 20 -9.56 14.18 -9.61
N ALA A 21 -10.03 15.22 -10.26
CA ALA A 21 -11.41 15.30 -10.76
C ALA A 21 -11.72 14.22 -11.81
N VAL A 22 -10.70 13.76 -12.53
CA VAL A 22 -10.81 12.66 -13.50
C VAL A 22 -10.57 11.27 -12.85
N GLY A 23 -10.27 11.23 -11.53
CA GLY A 23 -10.06 9.98 -10.79
C GLY A 23 -8.61 9.47 -10.80
N PHE A 24 -7.63 10.31 -11.14
CA PHE A 24 -6.21 9.97 -11.13
C PHE A 24 -5.47 10.57 -9.93
N PRO A 25 -4.34 9.98 -9.51
CA PRO A 25 -3.47 10.58 -8.51
C PRO A 25 -3.02 11.99 -8.91
N ALA A 26 -2.94 12.89 -7.91
CA ALA A 26 -2.55 14.28 -8.15
C ALA A 26 -1.14 14.42 -8.75
N LEU A 27 -0.26 13.45 -8.52
CA LEU A 27 1.10 13.43 -9.05
C LEU A 27 1.17 13.47 -10.60
N ILE A 28 0.17 12.88 -11.30
CA ILE A 28 0.06 13.01 -12.77
C ILE A 28 -0.19 14.48 -13.15
N GLY A 29 -1.04 15.16 -12.38
CA GLY A 29 -1.29 16.59 -12.57
C GLY A 29 -0.04 17.45 -12.33
N TYR A 30 0.77 17.13 -11.33
CA TYR A 30 2.03 17.86 -11.07
C TYR A 30 3.04 17.69 -12.19
N LEU A 31 3.14 16.48 -12.74
CA LEU A 31 3.96 16.21 -13.92
C LEU A 31 3.46 17.00 -15.14
N ALA A 32 2.15 16.95 -15.41
CA ALA A 32 1.54 17.73 -16.49
C ALA A 32 1.76 19.24 -16.32
N ALA A 33 1.70 19.74 -15.07
CA ALA A 33 2.01 21.12 -14.75
C ALA A 33 3.46 21.46 -15.11
N GLY A 34 4.42 20.57 -14.87
CA GLY A 34 5.81 20.75 -15.27
C GLY A 34 5.96 20.91 -16.79
N PHE A 35 5.33 20.06 -17.60
CA PHE A 35 5.32 20.21 -19.06
C PHE A 35 4.65 21.52 -19.51
N VAL A 36 3.53 21.89 -18.91
CA VAL A 36 2.87 23.18 -19.20
C VAL A 36 3.81 24.36 -18.90
N LEU A 37 4.47 24.36 -17.75
CA LEU A 37 5.41 25.40 -17.35
C LEU A 37 6.64 25.47 -18.27
N TYR A 38 7.09 24.32 -18.77
CA TYR A 38 8.16 24.26 -19.77
C TYR A 38 7.81 25.03 -21.05
N GLU A 39 6.56 24.90 -21.55
CA GLU A 39 6.09 25.65 -22.73
C GLU A 39 6.09 27.17 -22.52
N PHE A 40 5.96 27.62 -21.26
CA PHE A 40 6.10 29.04 -20.89
C PHE A 40 7.55 29.46 -20.64
N ASN A 41 8.55 28.63 -20.98
CA ASN A 41 9.98 28.87 -20.74
C ASN A 41 10.32 29.14 -19.26
N ILE A 42 9.60 28.51 -18.34
CA ILE A 42 9.90 28.55 -16.91
C ILE A 42 10.88 27.41 -16.64
N SER A 43 12.01 27.73 -16.02
CA SER A 43 13.01 26.75 -15.58
C SER A 43 12.86 26.45 -14.08
N SER A 44 13.37 25.26 -13.67
CA SER A 44 13.49 24.91 -12.26
C SER A 44 14.38 25.93 -11.53
N GLY A 45 13.91 26.42 -10.40
CA GLY A 45 14.67 27.30 -9.53
C GLY A 45 15.26 26.54 -8.33
N PRO A 46 16.23 27.12 -7.61
CA PRO A 46 16.88 26.47 -6.46
C PRO A 46 15.91 26.00 -5.37
N LEU A 47 14.79 26.71 -5.19
CA LEU A 47 13.74 26.33 -4.24
C LEU A 47 13.06 25.02 -4.66
N LEU A 48 12.72 24.87 -5.94
CA LEU A 48 12.05 23.69 -6.45
C LEU A 48 12.96 22.44 -6.37
N GLU A 49 14.23 22.61 -6.68
CA GLU A 49 15.26 21.56 -6.54
C GLU A 49 15.43 21.14 -5.08
N ALA A 50 15.52 22.10 -4.16
CA ALA A 50 15.62 21.80 -2.73
C ALA A 50 14.36 21.08 -2.20
N LEU A 51 13.15 21.43 -2.67
CA LEU A 51 11.93 20.73 -2.32
C LEU A 51 11.91 19.31 -2.89
N ALA A 52 12.39 19.11 -4.11
CA ALA A 52 12.50 17.79 -4.72
C ALA A 52 13.42 16.85 -3.92
N ASP A 53 14.61 17.34 -3.56
CA ASP A 53 15.58 16.58 -2.76
C ASP A 53 15.05 16.25 -1.37
N LEU A 54 14.41 17.21 -0.69
CA LEU A 54 13.76 16.96 0.59
C LEU A 54 12.62 15.95 0.47
N GLY A 55 11.87 15.99 -0.61
CA GLY A 55 10.82 15.02 -0.90
C GLY A 55 11.35 13.59 -0.97
N ILE A 56 12.45 13.37 -1.70
CA ILE A 56 13.11 12.05 -1.81
C ILE A 56 13.68 11.60 -0.47
N THR A 57 14.36 12.49 0.24
CA THR A 57 14.94 12.20 1.56
C THR A 57 13.86 11.77 2.56
N LEU A 58 12.75 12.51 2.64
CA LEU A 58 11.63 12.17 3.51
C LEU A 58 10.92 10.87 3.08
N LEU A 59 10.82 10.64 1.77
CA LEU A 59 10.27 9.41 1.25
C LEU A 59 11.08 8.21 1.75
N LEU A 60 12.41 8.22 1.59
CA LEU A 60 13.27 7.13 2.02
C LEU A 60 13.31 6.97 3.55
N PHE A 61 13.31 8.06 4.31
CA PHE A 61 13.18 8.00 5.76
C PHE A 61 11.87 7.35 6.21
N THR A 62 10.74 7.74 5.60
CA THR A 62 9.42 7.17 5.97
C THR A 62 9.28 5.72 5.58
N ILE A 63 9.92 5.27 4.50
CA ILE A 63 10.02 3.84 4.15
C ILE A 63 10.79 3.11 5.25
N GLY A 64 11.96 3.64 5.64
CA GLY A 64 12.73 3.08 6.76
C GLY A 64 11.86 2.87 8.00
N LEU A 65 11.10 3.89 8.41
CA LEU A 65 10.21 3.82 9.59
C LEU A 65 9.11 2.75 9.49
N LYS A 66 8.69 2.41 8.28
CA LYS A 66 7.61 1.43 8.01
C LYS A 66 8.12 0.00 7.85
N LEU A 67 9.42 -0.23 7.81
CA LEU A 67 9.99 -1.57 7.69
C LEU A 67 9.53 -2.45 8.86
N GLU A 68 8.77 -3.50 8.57
CA GLU A 68 8.39 -4.56 9.50
C GLU A 68 9.09 -5.86 9.07
N PRO A 69 10.32 -6.14 9.54
CA PRO A 69 11.15 -7.25 9.04
C PRO A 69 10.46 -8.62 9.11
N ILE A 70 9.64 -8.84 10.13
CA ILE A 70 8.96 -10.12 10.37
C ILE A 70 7.93 -10.43 9.28
N LYS A 71 7.16 -9.44 8.83
CA LYS A 71 6.17 -9.64 7.75
C LYS A 71 6.83 -9.83 6.38
N LEU A 72 8.01 -9.26 6.19
CA LEU A 72 8.77 -9.40 4.94
C LEU A 72 9.38 -10.80 4.79
N LEU A 73 9.50 -11.58 5.87
CA LEU A 73 10.05 -12.94 5.85
C LEU A 73 9.03 -13.99 5.37
N GLU A 74 7.75 -13.64 5.19
CA GLU A 74 6.77 -14.58 4.65
C GLU A 74 7.10 -14.92 3.19
N THR A 75 7.29 -16.22 2.91
CA THR A 75 7.69 -16.72 1.59
C THR A 75 6.73 -16.28 0.48
N LYS A 76 5.43 -16.14 0.79
CA LYS A 76 4.41 -15.66 -0.16
C LYS A 76 4.65 -14.20 -0.59
N VAL A 77 5.31 -13.39 0.24
CA VAL A 77 5.62 -11.98 -0.06
C VAL A 77 6.91 -11.88 -0.87
N TRP A 78 8.06 -12.23 -0.25
CA TRP A 78 9.36 -12.04 -0.92
C TRP A 78 9.54 -12.95 -2.13
N GLY A 79 9.06 -14.21 -2.07
CA GLY A 79 9.17 -15.15 -3.19
C GLY A 79 8.38 -14.67 -4.41
N THR A 80 7.12 -14.25 -4.21
CA THR A 80 6.33 -13.65 -5.29
C THR A 80 7.01 -12.42 -5.87
N THR A 81 7.49 -11.52 -5.00
CA THR A 81 8.10 -10.25 -5.43
C THR A 81 9.35 -10.47 -6.25
N LEU A 82 10.33 -11.24 -5.73
CA LEU A 82 11.62 -11.40 -6.42
C LEU A 82 11.47 -12.15 -7.76
N ILE A 83 10.61 -13.18 -7.83
CA ILE A 83 10.40 -13.91 -9.09
C ILE A 83 9.66 -13.02 -10.09
N GLN A 84 8.63 -12.27 -9.65
CA GLN A 84 7.93 -11.33 -10.52
C GLN A 84 8.88 -10.24 -11.05
N MET A 85 9.71 -9.66 -10.18
CA MET A 85 10.70 -8.65 -10.56
C MET A 85 11.68 -9.22 -11.59
N ALA A 86 12.25 -10.41 -11.33
CA ALA A 86 13.17 -11.06 -12.25
C ALA A 86 12.51 -11.35 -13.61
N ALA A 87 11.28 -11.88 -13.60
CA ALA A 87 10.54 -12.14 -14.85
C ALA A 87 10.24 -10.84 -15.63
N THR A 88 9.75 -9.81 -14.93
CA THR A 88 9.48 -8.50 -15.54
C THR A 88 10.77 -7.87 -16.06
N GLN A 89 11.88 -7.95 -15.31
CA GLN A 89 13.19 -7.50 -15.71
C GLN A 89 13.61 -8.12 -17.05
N VAL A 90 13.52 -9.44 -17.18
CA VAL A 90 13.91 -10.16 -18.41
C VAL A 90 13.01 -9.75 -19.57
N VAL A 91 11.70 -9.70 -19.37
CA VAL A 91 10.74 -9.34 -20.43
C VAL A 91 10.96 -7.90 -20.91
N MET A 92 11.02 -6.94 -19.97
CA MET A 92 11.19 -5.53 -20.30
C MET A 92 12.57 -5.23 -20.88
N PHE A 93 13.62 -5.84 -20.36
CA PHE A 93 14.97 -5.74 -20.93
C PHE A 93 15.01 -6.23 -22.38
N SER A 94 14.45 -7.42 -22.64
CA SER A 94 14.41 -7.98 -24.00
C SER A 94 13.60 -7.10 -24.95
N LEU A 95 12.47 -6.55 -24.48
CA LEU A 95 11.64 -5.62 -25.24
C LEU A 95 12.42 -4.34 -25.58
N LEU A 96 13.06 -3.70 -24.58
CA LEU A 96 13.81 -2.46 -24.76
C LEU A 96 14.99 -2.61 -25.72
N ILE A 97 15.74 -3.70 -25.60
CA ILE A 97 16.84 -3.99 -26.53
C ILE A 97 16.32 -4.24 -27.95
N THR A 98 15.22 -4.96 -28.11
CA THR A 98 14.58 -5.19 -29.40
C THR A 98 14.11 -3.87 -30.03
N LEU A 99 13.45 -3.01 -29.21
CA LEU A 99 13.03 -1.68 -29.67
C LEU A 99 14.22 -0.80 -30.04
N SER A 100 15.31 -0.80 -29.25
CA SER A 100 16.52 -0.04 -29.54
C SER A 100 17.21 -0.52 -30.83
N ALA A 101 17.19 -1.82 -31.08
CA ALA A 101 17.74 -2.38 -32.34
C ALA A 101 16.91 -2.01 -33.57
N THR A 102 15.58 -1.81 -33.41
CA THR A 102 14.67 -1.45 -34.51
C THR A 102 14.51 0.05 -34.68
N LEU A 103 14.52 0.79 -33.60
CA LEU A 103 14.34 2.24 -33.52
C LEU A 103 15.68 2.88 -33.10
N GLN A 104 16.55 3.16 -34.07
CA GLN A 104 17.90 3.68 -33.80
C GLN A 104 17.91 4.98 -32.97
N GLU A 105 16.83 5.75 -33.05
CA GLU A 105 16.63 6.99 -32.24
C GLU A 105 16.64 6.74 -30.73
N LEU A 106 16.31 5.52 -30.26
CA LEU A 106 16.31 5.21 -28.84
C LEU A 106 17.70 5.19 -28.20
N ASN A 107 18.72 4.91 -29.01
CA ASN A 107 20.15 4.88 -28.65
C ASN A 107 20.42 4.33 -27.23
N LEU A 108 19.77 3.21 -26.90
CA LEU A 108 19.75 2.61 -25.57
C LEU A 108 20.74 1.45 -25.49
N ASP A 109 21.73 1.57 -24.65
CA ASP A 109 22.72 0.53 -24.39
C ASP A 109 22.18 -0.55 -23.41
N TYR A 110 22.93 -1.62 -23.19
CA TYR A 110 22.54 -2.71 -22.30
C TYR A 110 22.39 -2.27 -20.84
N VAL A 111 23.21 -1.31 -20.39
CA VAL A 111 23.18 -0.81 -19.01
C VAL A 111 21.91 0.01 -18.79
N GLY A 112 21.65 0.95 -19.71
CA GLY A 112 20.46 1.78 -19.69
C GLY A 112 19.17 0.96 -19.80
N ALA A 113 19.12 0.00 -20.73
CA ALA A 113 18.00 -0.92 -20.86
C ALA A 113 17.76 -1.73 -19.57
N GLY A 114 18.85 -2.17 -18.91
CA GLY A 114 18.78 -2.86 -17.64
C GLY A 114 18.19 -2.01 -16.51
N ILE A 115 18.62 -0.75 -16.43
CA ILE A 115 18.14 0.20 -15.41
C ILE A 115 16.65 0.52 -15.64
N ILE A 116 16.25 0.81 -16.88
CA ILE A 116 14.83 1.10 -17.19
C ILE A 116 13.97 -0.14 -16.93
N ALA A 117 14.42 -1.32 -17.36
CA ALA A 117 13.71 -2.56 -17.09
C ALA A 117 13.52 -2.80 -15.58
N LEU A 118 14.55 -2.53 -14.76
CA LEU A 118 14.45 -2.59 -13.29
C LEU A 118 13.41 -1.60 -12.77
N ALA A 119 13.45 -0.35 -13.22
CA ALA A 119 12.50 0.69 -12.83
C ALA A 119 11.05 0.28 -13.13
N LEU A 120 10.80 -0.45 -14.22
CA LEU A 120 9.48 -0.94 -14.61
C LEU A 120 8.99 -2.15 -13.79
N THR A 121 9.86 -2.80 -13.02
CA THR A 121 9.44 -3.91 -12.15
C THR A 121 8.61 -3.42 -10.96
N PHE A 122 8.86 -2.21 -10.48
CA PHE A 122 8.21 -1.65 -9.31
C PHE A 122 6.74 -1.30 -9.59
N SER A 123 5.92 -1.41 -8.54
CA SER A 123 4.52 -0.96 -8.55
C SER A 123 4.33 0.17 -7.54
N SER A 124 3.37 1.07 -7.78
CA SER A 124 3.18 2.28 -6.98
C SER A 124 2.50 2.02 -5.65
N THR A 125 3.18 2.38 -4.58
CA THR A 125 2.65 2.35 -3.21
C THR A 125 1.51 3.36 -3.03
N VAL A 126 1.63 4.54 -3.64
CA VAL A 126 0.61 5.61 -3.53
C VAL A 126 -0.69 5.16 -4.19
N PHE A 127 -0.63 4.63 -5.42
CA PHE A 127 -1.80 4.13 -6.14
C PHE A 127 -2.52 3.01 -5.36
N VAL A 128 -1.77 2.03 -4.86
CA VAL A 128 -2.34 0.88 -4.14
C VAL A 128 -3.02 1.34 -2.84
N ILE A 129 -2.32 2.13 -2.00
CA ILE A 129 -2.88 2.59 -0.73
C ILE A 129 -4.11 3.46 -0.96
N GLN A 130 -4.08 4.40 -1.90
CA GLN A 130 -5.21 5.26 -2.21
C GLN A 130 -6.41 4.44 -2.68
N THR A 131 -6.20 3.50 -3.62
CA THR A 131 -7.27 2.62 -4.11
C THR A 131 -7.88 1.78 -2.99
N MET A 132 -7.07 1.23 -2.07
CA MET A 132 -7.55 0.46 -0.93
C MET A 132 -8.32 1.33 0.07
N GLN A 133 -7.87 2.58 0.30
CA GLN A 133 -8.57 3.54 1.17
C GLN A 133 -9.94 3.93 0.61
N GLU A 134 -10.01 4.24 -0.68
CA GLU A 134 -11.26 4.62 -1.36
C GLU A 134 -12.30 3.48 -1.34
N ARG A 135 -11.83 2.23 -1.36
CA ARG A 135 -12.69 1.04 -1.27
C ARG A 135 -12.98 0.60 0.16
N GLY A 136 -12.23 1.14 1.14
CA GLY A 136 -12.30 0.69 2.53
C GLY A 136 -11.71 -0.70 2.77
N GLU A 137 -10.82 -1.17 1.90
CA GLU A 137 -10.21 -2.51 1.90
C GLU A 137 -8.79 -2.52 2.49
N VAL A 138 -8.39 -1.47 3.22
CA VAL A 138 -7.00 -1.32 3.75
C VAL A 138 -6.59 -2.48 4.66
N ASP A 139 -7.51 -2.98 5.45
CA ASP A 139 -7.27 -4.06 6.42
C ASP A 139 -7.49 -5.47 5.83
N SER A 140 -7.74 -5.58 4.52
CA SER A 140 -7.98 -6.87 3.85
C SER A 140 -6.70 -7.67 3.60
N SER A 141 -6.82 -9.00 3.42
CA SER A 141 -5.69 -9.89 3.12
C SER A 141 -4.99 -9.53 1.81
N HIS A 142 -5.73 -9.15 0.78
CA HIS A 142 -5.15 -8.75 -0.50
C HIS A 142 -4.41 -7.41 -0.40
N SER A 143 -4.89 -6.48 0.42
CA SER A 143 -4.19 -5.23 0.73
C SER A 143 -2.89 -5.52 1.50
N ALA A 144 -2.94 -6.36 2.54
CA ALA A 144 -1.76 -6.73 3.32
C ALA A 144 -0.68 -7.39 2.45
N LEU A 145 -1.08 -8.29 1.53
CA LEU A 145 -0.17 -8.93 0.59
C LEU A 145 0.43 -7.92 -0.39
N ALA A 146 -0.41 -7.07 -1.00
CA ALA A 146 0.06 -6.05 -1.95
C ALA A 146 1.05 -5.08 -1.29
N ILE A 147 0.73 -4.58 -0.09
CA ILE A 147 1.63 -3.70 0.67
C ILE A 147 2.94 -4.42 1.02
N GLY A 148 2.90 -5.69 1.40
CA GLY A 148 4.10 -6.48 1.64
C GLY A 148 5.01 -6.57 0.41
N ILE A 149 4.43 -6.84 -0.76
CA ILE A 149 5.15 -6.86 -2.05
C ILE A 149 5.78 -5.51 -2.35
N LEU A 150 5.04 -4.41 -2.19
CA LEU A 150 5.53 -3.06 -2.42
C LEU A 150 6.72 -2.71 -1.53
N ILE A 151 6.68 -3.07 -0.25
CA ILE A 151 7.81 -2.83 0.67
C ILE A 151 9.06 -3.59 0.22
N VAL A 152 8.93 -4.83 -0.27
CA VAL A 152 10.09 -5.58 -0.81
C VAL A 152 10.61 -4.92 -2.09
N GLN A 153 9.74 -4.44 -2.98
CA GLN A 153 10.15 -3.70 -4.17
C GLN A 153 10.87 -2.40 -3.80
N ASP A 154 10.33 -1.64 -2.86
CA ASP A 154 10.96 -0.40 -2.37
C ASP A 154 12.36 -0.68 -1.78
N LEU A 155 12.53 -1.80 -1.06
CA LEU A 155 13.83 -2.22 -0.56
C LEU A 155 14.83 -2.53 -1.68
N VAL A 156 14.39 -3.18 -2.76
CA VAL A 156 15.23 -3.44 -3.94
C VAL A 156 15.59 -2.14 -4.65
N ALA A 157 14.63 -1.19 -4.80
CA ALA A 157 14.91 0.13 -5.36
C ALA A 157 15.98 0.87 -4.58
N VAL A 158 15.88 0.84 -3.25
CA VAL A 158 16.86 1.44 -2.34
C VAL A 158 18.23 0.78 -2.47
N LEU A 159 18.28 -0.57 -2.55
CA LEU A 159 19.54 -1.28 -2.73
C LEU A 159 20.22 -0.87 -4.06
N PHE A 160 19.42 -0.72 -5.13
CA PHE A 160 19.92 -0.20 -6.40
C PHE A 160 20.48 1.22 -6.24
N LEU A 161 19.74 2.13 -5.59
CA LEU A 161 20.19 3.50 -5.35
C LEU A 161 21.51 3.54 -4.53
N ALA A 162 21.64 2.63 -3.56
CA ALA A 162 22.86 2.49 -2.77
C ALA A 162 24.08 2.11 -3.62
N VAL A 163 23.90 1.15 -4.53
CA VAL A 163 24.97 0.68 -5.42
C VAL A 163 25.30 1.71 -6.49
N SER A 164 24.26 2.36 -7.07
CA SER A 164 24.39 3.34 -8.17
C SER A 164 25.01 4.66 -7.72
N ALA A 165 25.02 4.97 -6.43
CA ALA A 165 25.56 6.22 -5.90
C ALA A 165 27.05 6.43 -6.20
N GLY A 166 27.77 5.39 -6.61
CA GLY A 166 29.19 5.46 -7.03
C GLY A 166 30.18 5.97 -5.97
N LYS A 167 29.67 6.36 -4.80
CA LYS A 167 30.48 6.83 -3.68
C LYS A 167 30.95 5.61 -2.88
N ILE A 168 32.26 5.38 -2.86
CA ILE A 168 32.85 4.39 -1.97
C ILE A 168 32.76 4.94 -0.56
N PRO A 169 32.02 4.27 0.36
CA PRO A 169 31.92 4.74 1.74
C PRO A 169 33.31 4.87 2.35
N THR A 170 33.58 5.99 2.99
CA THR A 170 34.83 6.17 3.73
C THR A 170 34.84 5.26 4.96
N VAL A 171 36.01 5.01 5.55
CA VAL A 171 36.11 4.23 6.80
C VAL A 171 35.22 4.84 7.92
N TYR A 172 34.95 6.13 7.87
CA TYR A 172 34.07 6.83 8.80
C TYR A 172 32.58 6.47 8.62
N ALA A 173 32.20 5.83 7.51
CA ALA A 173 30.84 5.31 7.31
C ALA A 173 30.44 4.27 8.36
N ILE A 174 31.43 3.57 8.94
CA ILE A 174 31.23 2.68 10.10
C ILE A 174 30.64 3.45 11.29
N GLY A 175 30.94 4.76 11.41
CA GLY A 175 30.35 5.64 12.42
C GLY A 175 28.82 5.73 12.36
N MET A 176 28.19 5.53 11.19
CA MET A 176 26.74 5.45 11.09
C MET A 176 26.13 4.30 11.90
N LEU A 177 26.88 3.21 12.10
CA LEU A 177 26.42 2.10 12.94
C LEU A 177 26.29 2.50 14.42
N ALA A 178 26.92 3.62 14.86
CA ALA A 178 26.74 4.17 16.20
C ALA A 178 25.28 4.62 16.47
N ILE A 179 24.47 4.80 15.44
CA ILE A 179 23.04 5.11 15.58
C ILE A 179 22.27 3.93 16.20
N ILE A 180 22.73 2.68 15.97
CA ILE A 180 22.09 1.49 16.54
C ILE A 180 22.13 1.51 18.08
N PRO A 181 23.26 1.68 18.76
CA PRO A 181 23.29 1.81 20.22
C PRO A 181 22.65 3.12 20.72
N LEU A 182 22.54 4.17 19.89
CA LEU A 182 21.82 5.41 20.22
C LEU A 182 20.29 5.28 20.10
N ARG A 183 19.78 4.20 19.49
CA ARG A 183 18.34 3.94 19.35
C ARG A 183 17.52 4.19 20.63
N PRO A 184 17.90 3.66 21.82
CA PRO A 184 17.10 3.90 23.04
C PRO A 184 17.04 5.39 23.43
N LEU A 185 18.08 6.17 23.15
CA LEU A 185 18.05 7.61 23.39
C LEU A 185 17.07 8.31 22.43
N ILE A 186 17.13 7.98 21.15
CA ILE A 186 16.19 8.54 20.14
C ILE A 186 14.75 8.13 20.48
N LEU A 187 14.50 6.90 20.91
CA LEU A 187 13.17 6.45 21.35
C LEU A 187 12.68 7.20 22.59
N ARG A 188 13.57 7.62 23.51
CA ARG A 188 13.21 8.49 24.62
C ARG A 188 12.81 9.90 24.13
N LEU A 189 13.54 10.46 23.14
CA LEU A 189 13.17 11.72 22.51
C LEU A 189 11.80 11.63 21.83
N LEU A 190 11.51 10.53 21.13
CA LEU A 190 10.18 10.27 20.59
C LEU A 190 9.12 10.22 21.69
N ALA A 191 9.45 9.65 22.85
CA ALA A 191 8.52 9.60 23.97
C ALA A 191 8.21 10.99 24.53
N VAL A 192 9.20 11.86 24.62
CA VAL A 192 9.05 13.25 25.09
C VAL A 192 8.32 14.13 24.07
N ALA A 193 8.61 13.96 22.78
CA ALA A 193 7.95 14.71 21.70
C ALA A 193 6.42 14.50 21.65
N GLY A 194 5.91 13.43 22.23
CA GLY A 194 4.47 13.18 22.29
C GLY A 194 3.87 12.83 20.93
N TYR A 195 2.81 13.52 20.55
CA TYR A 195 2.11 13.44 19.27
C TYR A 195 1.91 14.86 18.71
N GLY A 196 1.71 14.97 17.39
CA GLY A 196 1.47 16.26 16.73
C GLY A 196 2.72 16.88 16.13
N GLU A 197 2.82 18.20 16.22
CA GLU A 197 3.86 18.98 15.53
C GLU A 197 5.29 18.67 15.99
N LEU A 198 5.51 18.45 17.29
CA LEU A 198 6.85 18.13 17.81
C LEU A 198 7.35 16.77 17.30
N LEU A 199 6.47 15.78 17.17
CA LEU A 199 6.83 14.49 16.59
C LEU A 199 7.21 14.63 15.11
N THR A 200 6.48 15.46 14.38
CA THR A 200 6.74 15.76 12.96
C THR A 200 8.06 16.50 12.80
N LEU A 201 8.29 17.52 13.62
CA LEU A 201 9.54 18.28 13.61
C LEU A 201 10.75 17.41 13.96
N LEU A 202 10.61 16.52 14.95
CA LEU A 202 11.66 15.57 15.30
C LEU A 202 11.94 14.60 14.14
N GLY A 203 10.90 14.14 13.45
CA GLY A 203 11.05 13.30 12.26
C GLY A 203 11.78 14.00 11.12
N LEU A 204 11.45 15.28 10.87
CA LEU A 204 12.16 16.13 9.90
C LEU A 204 13.63 16.30 10.27
N ALA A 205 13.90 16.64 11.53
CA ALA A 205 15.27 16.81 12.04
C ALA A 205 16.09 15.52 11.92
N LEU A 206 15.49 14.36 12.20
CA LEU A 206 16.15 13.06 12.05
C LEU A 206 16.41 12.73 10.59
N ALA A 207 15.44 12.97 9.69
CA ALA A 207 15.59 12.69 8.26
C ALA A 207 16.70 13.57 7.64
N ILE A 208 16.60 14.89 7.80
CA ILE A 208 17.57 15.84 7.24
C ILE A 208 18.94 15.68 7.92
N GLY A 209 18.97 15.57 9.24
CA GLY A 209 20.22 15.42 10.00
C GLY A 209 20.95 14.13 9.64
N SER A 210 20.25 13.02 9.49
CA SER A 210 20.85 11.75 9.06
C SER A 210 21.33 11.79 7.61
N ALA A 211 20.62 12.49 6.73
CA ALA A 211 21.05 12.70 5.35
C ALA A 211 22.37 13.49 5.31
N GLN A 212 22.46 14.62 6.01
CA GLN A 212 23.65 15.45 6.05
C GLN A 212 24.84 14.72 6.70
N LEU A 213 24.61 14.01 7.83
CA LEU A 213 25.66 13.21 8.47
C LEU A 213 26.20 12.10 7.54
N SER A 214 25.33 11.49 6.75
CA SER A 214 25.74 10.46 5.80
C SER A 214 26.60 11.01 4.66
N GLU A 215 26.27 12.20 4.16
CA GLU A 215 27.07 12.87 3.13
C GLU A 215 28.48 13.21 3.62
N LEU A 216 28.62 13.61 4.88
CA LEU A 216 29.94 13.88 5.49
C LEU A 216 30.84 12.63 5.52
N VAL A 217 30.25 11.42 5.61
CA VAL A 217 31.00 10.16 5.61
C VAL A 217 31.06 9.47 4.25
N GLY A 218 30.65 10.18 3.19
CA GLY A 218 30.72 9.68 1.80
C GLY A 218 29.60 8.72 1.42
N ILE A 219 28.53 8.65 2.19
CA ILE A 219 27.30 7.92 1.83
C ILE A 219 26.31 8.93 1.24
N LYS A 220 25.50 8.53 0.26
CA LYS A 220 24.42 9.37 -0.25
C LYS A 220 23.42 9.69 0.87
N GLY A 221 23.05 10.96 1.04
CA GLY A 221 22.22 11.43 2.16
C GLY A 221 20.91 10.66 2.32
N ASP A 222 20.23 10.40 1.23
CA ASP A 222 18.95 9.69 1.21
C ASP A 222 19.04 8.29 1.84
N LEU A 223 20.18 7.59 1.64
CA LEU A 223 20.44 6.26 2.24
C LEU A 223 20.62 6.35 3.75
N GLY A 224 21.26 7.43 4.22
CA GLY A 224 21.37 7.68 5.65
C GLY A 224 20.02 7.92 6.30
N ALA A 225 19.16 8.69 5.65
CA ALA A 225 17.79 8.91 6.10
C ALA A 225 17.01 7.59 6.20
N LEU A 226 17.07 6.74 5.17
CA LEU A 226 16.50 5.41 5.19
C LEU A 226 17.02 4.55 6.34
N PHE A 227 18.35 4.50 6.51
CA PHE A 227 19.00 3.69 7.55
C PHE A 227 18.50 4.08 8.95
N VAL A 228 18.47 5.39 9.25
CA VAL A 228 17.96 5.89 10.54
C VAL A 228 16.48 5.57 10.70
N GLY A 229 15.66 5.73 9.65
CA GLY A 229 14.27 5.31 9.64
C GLY A 229 14.12 3.82 9.99
N ALA A 230 14.92 2.94 9.36
CA ALA A 230 14.90 1.50 9.60
C ALA A 230 15.32 1.13 11.03
N VAL A 231 16.31 1.80 11.59
CA VAL A 231 16.74 1.60 13.00
C VAL A 231 15.59 1.93 13.97
N LEU A 232 14.76 2.91 13.64
CA LEU A 232 13.61 3.33 14.46
C LEU A 232 12.34 2.51 14.21
N ALA A 233 12.34 1.66 13.19
CA ALA A 233 11.19 0.83 12.83
C ALA A 233 10.70 -0.07 13.98
N GLY A 234 9.42 -0.47 13.90
CA GLY A 234 8.80 -1.38 14.88
C GLY A 234 8.31 -0.72 16.17
N HIS A 235 8.60 0.55 16.43
CA HIS A 235 8.06 1.27 17.59
C HIS A 235 6.73 1.95 17.25
N HIS A 236 5.76 1.96 18.17
CA HIS A 236 4.41 2.51 17.90
C HIS A 236 4.44 3.99 17.50
N LYS A 237 5.34 4.80 18.07
CA LYS A 237 5.50 6.22 17.71
C LYS A 237 6.18 6.41 16.37
N SER A 238 6.99 5.47 15.90
CA SER A 238 7.59 5.51 14.57
C SER A 238 6.52 5.41 13.48
N LYS A 239 5.47 4.60 13.70
CA LYS A 239 4.30 4.57 12.81
C LYS A 239 3.54 5.90 12.78
N ALA A 240 3.33 6.51 13.95
CA ALA A 240 2.69 7.84 14.03
C ALA A 240 3.53 8.92 13.33
N MET A 241 4.85 8.92 13.56
CA MET A 241 5.80 9.81 12.87
C MET A 241 5.76 9.61 11.35
N ALA A 242 5.81 8.37 10.87
CA ALA A 242 5.72 8.07 9.44
C ALA A 242 4.41 8.61 8.83
N ASN A 243 3.29 8.47 9.52
CA ASN A 243 1.99 8.97 9.05
C ASN A 243 1.96 10.51 9.00
N ASN A 244 2.54 11.19 9.99
CA ASN A 244 2.63 12.65 9.98
C ASN A 244 3.53 13.16 8.85
N LEU A 245 4.68 12.53 8.64
CA LEU A 245 5.63 12.90 7.60
C LEU A 245 5.10 12.57 6.19
N MET A 246 4.16 11.65 6.06
CA MET A 246 3.61 11.26 4.75
C MET A 246 2.97 12.44 4.02
N GLN A 247 2.24 13.31 4.72
CA GLN A 247 1.65 14.51 4.13
C GLN A 247 2.71 15.53 3.68
N LEU A 248 3.76 15.72 4.47
CA LEU A 248 4.87 16.60 4.11
C LEU A 248 5.67 16.06 2.93
N LYS A 249 5.96 14.77 2.94
CA LYS A 249 6.63 14.08 1.82
C LYS A 249 5.87 14.31 0.52
N ASP A 250 4.54 14.10 0.53
CA ASP A 250 3.71 14.27 -0.67
C ASP A 250 3.73 15.72 -1.18
N LEU A 251 3.75 16.71 -0.28
CA LEU A 251 3.90 18.12 -0.63
C LEU A 251 5.26 18.40 -1.28
N PHE A 252 6.34 17.87 -0.73
CA PHE A 252 7.68 18.09 -1.28
C PHE A 252 7.92 17.33 -2.59
N LEU A 253 7.30 16.16 -2.76
CA LEU A 253 7.35 15.42 -4.03
C LEU A 253 6.68 16.17 -5.18
N VAL A 254 5.82 17.16 -4.93
CA VAL A 254 5.35 18.09 -5.97
C VAL A 254 6.53 18.70 -6.72
N GLY A 255 7.56 19.15 -5.97
CA GLY A 255 8.79 19.71 -6.56
C GLY A 255 9.50 18.71 -7.48
N PHE A 256 9.61 17.45 -7.06
CA PHE A 256 10.22 16.39 -7.86
C PHE A 256 9.47 16.12 -9.18
N PHE A 257 8.13 15.99 -9.13
CA PHE A 257 7.36 15.74 -10.35
C PHE A 257 7.33 16.94 -11.30
N LEU A 258 7.27 18.15 -10.74
CA LEU A 258 7.39 19.37 -11.53
C LEU A 258 8.75 19.47 -12.24
N SER A 259 9.84 19.15 -11.53
CA SER A 259 11.19 19.24 -12.10
C SER A 259 11.39 18.27 -13.28
N ILE A 260 10.79 17.08 -13.22
CA ILE A 260 10.80 16.13 -14.35
C ILE A 260 10.10 16.74 -15.56
N GLY A 261 8.90 17.30 -15.38
CA GLY A 261 8.14 17.92 -16.49
C GLY A 261 8.83 19.18 -17.05
N LEU A 262 9.48 19.98 -16.18
CA LEU A 262 10.29 21.13 -16.57
C LEU A 262 11.56 20.75 -17.37
N GLY A 263 11.98 19.49 -17.36
CA GLY A 263 13.04 18.96 -18.21
C GLY A 263 12.68 18.92 -19.70
N GLY A 264 11.41 19.14 -20.05
CA GLY A 264 10.90 19.23 -21.41
C GLY A 264 10.29 17.92 -21.93
N TRP A 265 9.68 18.03 -23.10
CA TRP A 265 9.06 16.88 -23.75
C TRP A 265 10.13 15.93 -24.31
N PRO A 266 9.98 14.62 -24.09
CA PRO A 266 10.83 13.65 -24.77
C PRO A 266 10.49 13.61 -26.27
N SER A 267 11.38 13.01 -27.07
CA SER A 267 11.16 12.80 -28.50
C SER A 267 9.86 12.04 -28.77
N THR A 268 9.26 12.27 -29.95
CA THR A 268 8.00 11.60 -30.33
C THR A 268 8.13 10.08 -30.26
N THR A 269 9.27 9.53 -30.64
CA THR A 269 9.56 8.09 -30.55
C THR A 269 9.54 7.62 -29.09
N LEU A 270 10.17 8.36 -28.18
CA LEU A 270 10.14 8.06 -26.75
C LEU A 270 8.74 8.17 -26.15
N ILE A 271 7.92 9.13 -26.58
CA ILE A 271 6.52 9.23 -26.17
C ILE A 271 5.74 7.96 -26.55
N LEU A 272 5.87 7.50 -27.79
CA LEU A 272 5.18 6.28 -28.27
C LEU A 272 5.65 5.03 -27.50
N VAL A 273 6.95 4.90 -27.27
CA VAL A 273 7.52 3.81 -26.46
C VAL A 273 7.03 3.88 -25.02
N SER A 274 6.94 5.07 -24.44
CA SER A 274 6.43 5.27 -23.07
C SER A 274 4.96 4.87 -22.94
N ILE A 275 4.13 5.22 -23.92
CA ILE A 275 2.72 4.80 -23.98
C ILE A 275 2.65 3.27 -24.06
N LEU A 276 3.42 2.64 -24.94
CA LEU A 276 3.48 1.18 -25.04
C LEU A 276 3.86 0.54 -23.71
N ILE A 277 4.93 1.00 -23.08
CA ILE A 277 5.39 0.51 -21.77
C ILE A 277 4.30 0.68 -20.71
N GLY A 278 3.66 1.85 -20.65
CA GLY A 278 2.57 2.11 -19.71
C GLY A 278 1.37 1.16 -19.88
N LEU A 279 0.98 0.87 -21.13
CA LEU A 279 -0.06 -0.09 -21.46
C LEU A 279 0.32 -1.52 -21.03
N LEU A 280 1.58 -1.91 -21.18
CA LEU A 280 2.08 -3.23 -20.79
C LEU A 280 2.03 -3.46 -19.27
N ALA A 281 1.93 -2.42 -18.45
CA ALA A 281 1.69 -2.57 -17.01
C ALA A 281 0.42 -3.38 -16.72
N GLY A 282 -0.61 -3.27 -17.56
CA GLY A 282 -1.84 -4.05 -17.48
C GLY A 282 -1.66 -5.57 -17.62
N LEU A 283 -0.49 -6.03 -18.07
CA LEU A 283 -0.14 -7.46 -18.16
C LEU A 283 0.53 -8.00 -16.88
N LYS A 284 0.96 -7.14 -15.95
CA LYS A 284 1.57 -7.58 -14.67
C LYS A 284 0.71 -8.60 -13.89
N PRO A 285 -0.63 -8.50 -13.85
CA PRO A 285 -1.48 -9.51 -13.20
C PRO A 285 -1.28 -10.93 -13.73
N LEU A 286 -0.92 -11.10 -15.02
CA LEU A 286 -0.64 -12.41 -15.61
C LEU A 286 0.61 -13.08 -15.00
N LEU A 287 1.52 -12.29 -14.44
CA LEU A 287 2.69 -12.77 -13.70
C LEU A 287 2.39 -12.90 -12.21
N TYR A 288 1.73 -11.92 -11.61
CA TYR A 288 1.44 -11.92 -10.18
C TYR A 288 0.48 -13.04 -9.77
N PHE A 289 -0.63 -13.21 -10.48
CA PHE A 289 -1.66 -14.18 -10.13
C PHE A 289 -1.13 -15.62 -9.99
N PRO A 290 -0.45 -16.20 -11.00
CA PRO A 290 0.05 -17.57 -10.88
C PRO A 290 1.16 -17.71 -9.83
N LEU A 291 1.99 -16.68 -9.63
CA LEU A 291 3.01 -16.70 -8.58
C LEU A 291 2.38 -16.69 -7.19
N MET A 292 1.42 -15.81 -6.94
CA MET A 292 0.72 -15.72 -5.65
C MET A 292 0.01 -17.04 -5.32
N THR A 293 -0.70 -17.62 -6.28
CA THR A 293 -1.38 -18.91 -6.07
C THR A 293 -0.40 -20.07 -5.86
N ARG A 294 0.78 -20.04 -6.51
CA ARG A 294 1.86 -21.02 -6.29
C ARG A 294 2.47 -20.92 -4.88
N PHE A 295 2.47 -19.72 -4.29
CA PHE A 295 2.89 -19.47 -2.90
C PHE A 295 1.71 -19.51 -1.92
N HIS A 296 0.72 -20.37 -2.17
CA HIS A 296 -0.39 -20.69 -1.27
C HIS A 296 -1.31 -19.52 -0.93
N THR A 297 -1.38 -18.48 -1.78
CA THR A 297 -2.39 -17.43 -1.67
C THR A 297 -3.71 -17.89 -2.29
N SER A 298 -4.84 -17.55 -1.67
CA SER A 298 -6.16 -17.88 -2.24
C SER A 298 -6.34 -17.24 -3.61
N PRO A 299 -7.02 -17.88 -4.57
CA PRO A 299 -7.24 -17.32 -5.90
C PRO A 299 -7.92 -15.96 -5.88
N ARG A 300 -8.84 -15.74 -4.94
CA ARG A 300 -9.50 -14.43 -4.74
C ARG A 300 -8.49 -13.35 -4.34
N THR A 301 -7.76 -13.58 -3.26
CA THR A 301 -6.72 -12.65 -2.79
C THR A 301 -5.69 -12.37 -3.89
N ALA A 302 -5.28 -13.41 -4.65
CA ALA A 302 -4.32 -13.28 -5.75
C ALA A 302 -4.86 -12.40 -6.90
N VAL A 303 -6.13 -12.55 -7.31
CA VAL A 303 -6.75 -11.71 -8.35
C VAL A 303 -6.84 -10.26 -7.89
N LEU A 304 -7.34 -10.01 -6.66
CA LEU A 304 -7.52 -8.66 -6.14
C LEU A 304 -6.17 -7.94 -5.95
N ALA A 305 -5.20 -8.61 -5.33
CA ALA A 305 -3.85 -8.06 -5.15
C ALA A 305 -3.13 -7.81 -6.48
N SER A 306 -3.22 -8.75 -7.44
CA SER A 306 -2.57 -8.58 -8.75
C SER A 306 -3.14 -7.41 -9.55
N GLY A 307 -4.45 -7.17 -9.46
CA GLY A 307 -5.11 -6.07 -10.16
C GLY A 307 -4.69 -4.69 -9.68
N VAL A 308 -4.48 -4.51 -8.37
CA VAL A 308 -4.01 -3.22 -7.83
C VAL A 308 -2.51 -3.00 -8.04
N LEU A 309 -1.73 -4.06 -8.26
CA LEU A 309 -0.30 -4.00 -8.57
C LEU A 309 0.00 -3.79 -10.07
N ALA A 310 -1.02 -3.66 -10.92
CA ALA A 310 -0.92 -3.54 -12.37
C ALA A 310 -0.49 -2.13 -12.84
N ASN A 311 0.47 -1.52 -12.18
CA ASN A 311 0.97 -0.18 -12.47
C ASN A 311 2.50 -0.12 -12.37
N HIS A 312 3.07 1.02 -12.73
CA HIS A 312 4.47 1.36 -12.49
C HIS A 312 4.60 2.33 -11.32
N SER A 313 5.78 2.40 -10.70
CA SER A 313 6.03 3.17 -9.48
C SER A 313 6.76 4.48 -9.77
N GLU A 314 6.47 5.48 -8.94
CA GLU A 314 7.27 6.68 -8.78
C GLU A 314 8.73 6.39 -8.37
N PHE A 315 8.99 5.26 -7.68
CA PHE A 315 10.36 4.81 -7.38
C PHE A 315 11.15 4.50 -8.64
N GLY A 316 10.50 3.97 -9.67
CA GLY A 316 11.12 3.78 -10.97
C GLY A 316 11.63 5.10 -11.56
N LEU A 317 10.88 6.20 -11.41
CA LEU A 317 11.31 7.53 -11.84
C LEU A 317 12.54 8.01 -11.07
N ILE A 318 12.60 7.79 -9.75
CA ILE A 318 13.76 8.15 -8.94
C ILE A 318 14.99 7.36 -9.39
N VAL A 319 14.85 6.05 -9.64
CA VAL A 319 15.93 5.20 -10.14
C VAL A 319 16.48 5.72 -11.46
N VAL A 320 15.59 6.05 -12.42
CA VAL A 320 15.99 6.56 -13.74
C VAL A 320 16.58 7.97 -13.63
N SER A 321 16.01 8.86 -12.82
CA SER A 321 16.55 10.21 -12.61
C SER A 321 17.95 10.19 -11.99
N VAL A 322 18.20 9.30 -11.02
CA VAL A 322 19.53 9.12 -10.42
C VAL A 322 20.51 8.53 -11.43
N ALA A 323 20.08 7.60 -12.28
CA ALA A 323 20.91 7.03 -13.33
C ALA A 323 21.25 8.08 -14.42
N ALA A 324 20.30 8.93 -14.78
CA ALA A 324 20.51 10.06 -15.69
C ALA A 324 21.50 11.08 -15.11
N ALA A 325 21.36 11.42 -13.84
CA ALA A 325 22.30 12.31 -13.13
C ALA A 325 23.73 11.72 -13.04
N ALA A 326 23.84 10.37 -13.04
CA ALA A 326 25.11 9.66 -13.08
C ALA A 326 25.67 9.46 -14.52
N ASN A 327 25.04 10.03 -15.55
CA ASN A 327 25.35 9.85 -16.98
C ASN A 327 25.31 8.39 -17.45
N LEU A 328 24.49 7.54 -16.82
CA LEU A 328 24.21 6.17 -17.22
C LEU A 328 23.02 6.07 -18.17
N LEU A 329 22.23 7.12 -18.30
CA LEU A 329 21.05 7.22 -19.15
C LEU A 329 20.93 8.65 -19.72
N ASP A 330 20.30 8.77 -20.90
CA ASP A 330 19.89 10.06 -21.41
C ASP A 330 18.82 10.68 -20.49
N PRO A 331 18.93 11.97 -20.12
CA PRO A 331 17.94 12.66 -19.28
C PRO A 331 16.50 12.60 -19.80
N GLU A 332 16.28 12.48 -21.13
CA GLU A 332 14.94 12.35 -21.73
C GLU A 332 14.17 11.13 -21.20
N TRP A 333 14.87 10.08 -20.75
CA TRP A 333 14.22 8.89 -20.18
C TRP A 333 13.47 9.16 -18.88
N SER A 334 13.86 10.18 -18.11
CA SER A 334 13.11 10.60 -16.92
C SER A 334 11.71 11.11 -17.29
N ALA A 335 11.64 11.97 -18.31
CA ALA A 335 10.36 12.45 -18.82
C ALA A 335 9.57 11.32 -19.52
N ALA A 336 10.22 10.49 -20.31
CA ALA A 336 9.60 9.33 -20.97
C ALA A 336 8.98 8.36 -19.96
N LEU A 337 9.74 7.95 -18.95
CA LEU A 337 9.23 7.02 -17.94
C LEU A 337 8.08 7.62 -17.12
N SER A 338 8.08 8.94 -16.89
CA SER A 338 6.99 9.62 -16.21
C SER A 338 5.67 9.53 -16.98
N ILE A 339 5.71 9.61 -18.32
CA ILE A 339 4.56 9.36 -19.18
C ILE A 339 4.12 7.89 -19.07
N ALA A 340 5.06 6.93 -19.07
CA ALA A 340 4.74 5.52 -18.91
C ALA A 340 4.06 5.23 -17.57
N VAL A 341 4.52 5.84 -16.46
CA VAL A 341 3.88 5.74 -15.14
C VAL A 341 2.46 6.32 -15.18
N ALA A 342 2.27 7.50 -15.75
CA ALA A 342 0.96 8.13 -15.88
C ALA A 342 -0.01 7.26 -16.68
N VAL A 343 0.40 6.73 -17.84
CA VAL A 343 -0.41 5.81 -18.65
C VAL A 343 -0.71 4.53 -17.89
N SER A 344 0.23 4.01 -17.11
CA SER A 344 0.01 2.79 -16.30
C SER A 344 -1.09 2.99 -15.26
N PHE A 345 -1.24 4.18 -14.66
CA PHE A 345 -2.33 4.47 -13.73
C PHE A 345 -3.69 4.53 -14.44
N VAL A 346 -3.72 5.10 -15.66
CA VAL A 346 -4.92 5.09 -16.50
C VAL A 346 -5.40 3.67 -16.79
N VAL A 347 -4.48 2.74 -16.99
CA VAL A 347 -4.77 1.31 -17.21
C VAL A 347 -5.14 0.61 -15.89
N ALA A 348 -4.41 0.88 -14.83
CA ALA A 348 -4.59 0.21 -13.55
C ALA A 348 -5.91 0.54 -12.85
N ALA A 349 -6.42 1.76 -12.97
CA ALA A 349 -7.64 2.20 -12.30
C ALA A 349 -8.88 1.37 -12.72
N PRO A 350 -9.24 1.22 -13.99
CA PRO A 350 -10.35 0.36 -14.40
C PRO A 350 -10.06 -1.12 -14.16
N LEU A 351 -8.82 -1.57 -14.36
CA LEU A 351 -8.44 -2.97 -14.15
C LEU A 351 -8.62 -3.37 -12.69
N SER A 352 -8.13 -2.58 -11.76
CA SER A 352 -8.29 -2.83 -10.34
C SER A 352 -9.77 -2.77 -9.90
N SER A 353 -10.59 -1.90 -10.49
CA SER A 353 -12.03 -1.81 -10.20
C SER A 353 -12.80 -3.02 -10.71
N ALA A 354 -12.35 -3.62 -11.81
CA ALA A 354 -13.00 -4.79 -12.40
C ALA A 354 -12.65 -6.13 -11.72
N THR A 355 -11.69 -6.16 -10.78
CA THR A 355 -11.17 -7.43 -10.21
C THR A 355 -12.22 -8.23 -9.46
N HIS A 356 -13.08 -7.61 -8.68
CA HIS A 356 -14.17 -8.28 -7.94
C HIS A 356 -15.16 -8.95 -8.89
N GLU A 357 -15.60 -8.22 -9.93
CA GLU A 357 -16.49 -8.74 -10.96
C GLU A 357 -15.83 -9.85 -11.78
N PHE A 358 -14.55 -9.66 -12.13
CA PHE A 358 -13.76 -10.66 -12.83
C PHE A 358 -13.66 -11.95 -12.03
N TYR A 359 -13.33 -11.86 -10.73
CA TYR A 359 -13.30 -13.04 -9.86
C TYR A 359 -14.67 -13.71 -9.78
N ARG A 360 -15.75 -12.97 -9.55
CA ARG A 360 -17.11 -13.49 -9.50
C ARG A 360 -17.47 -14.26 -10.78
N LYS A 361 -17.15 -13.72 -11.95
CA LYS A 361 -17.48 -14.30 -13.25
C LYS A 361 -16.67 -15.56 -13.56
N TYR A 362 -15.39 -15.60 -13.22
CA TYR A 362 -14.47 -16.69 -13.57
C TYR A 362 -14.10 -17.59 -12.39
N ARG A 363 -14.77 -17.46 -11.25
CA ARG A 363 -14.49 -18.14 -9.99
C ARG A 363 -14.19 -19.64 -10.16
N ASN A 364 -15.07 -20.38 -10.82
CA ASN A 364 -14.93 -21.84 -10.98
C ASN A 364 -13.65 -22.25 -11.72
N ARG A 365 -13.15 -21.41 -12.64
CA ARG A 365 -11.87 -21.66 -13.32
C ARG A 365 -10.69 -21.27 -12.44
N LEU A 366 -10.81 -20.18 -11.70
CA LEU A 366 -9.76 -19.66 -10.84
C LEU A 366 -9.53 -20.56 -9.62
N LEU A 367 -10.55 -21.21 -9.09
CA LEU A 367 -10.43 -22.20 -8.01
C LEU A 367 -9.55 -23.40 -8.40
N GLY A 368 -9.41 -23.72 -9.68
CA GLY A 368 -8.46 -24.73 -10.15
C GLY A 368 -6.99 -24.41 -9.85
N PHE A 369 -6.66 -23.16 -9.55
CA PHE A 369 -5.32 -22.72 -9.13
C PHE A 369 -5.12 -22.76 -7.60
N GLN A 370 -6.13 -23.13 -6.83
CA GLN A 370 -6.02 -23.22 -5.37
C GLN A 370 -5.10 -24.38 -4.98
N SER A 371 -4.13 -24.12 -4.11
CA SER A 371 -3.23 -25.15 -3.64
C SER A 371 -3.97 -26.18 -2.77
N SER A 372 -3.56 -27.45 -2.86
CA SER A 372 -4.14 -28.54 -2.07
C SER A 372 -3.92 -28.38 -0.56
N GLU A 373 -2.88 -27.65 -0.15
CA GLU A 373 -2.61 -27.36 1.27
C GLU A 373 -3.61 -26.35 1.81
N LEU A 374 -3.91 -25.29 1.05
CA LEU A 374 -4.92 -24.31 1.42
C LEU A 374 -6.32 -24.94 1.48
N ALA A 375 -6.61 -25.91 0.61
CA ALA A 375 -7.85 -26.64 0.65
C ALA A 375 -8.00 -27.54 1.89
N LYS A 376 -6.88 -28.03 2.44
CA LYS A 376 -6.84 -28.90 3.62
C LYS A 376 -6.76 -28.13 4.94
N SER A 377 -6.27 -26.89 4.94
CA SER A 377 -6.09 -26.08 6.14
C SER A 377 -7.39 -25.53 6.75
N PHE A 378 -8.53 -25.78 6.08
CA PHE A 378 -9.83 -25.48 6.63
C PHE A 378 -10.21 -26.54 7.66
N GLU A 379 -10.05 -26.22 8.94
CA GLU A 379 -10.66 -27.01 10.01
C GLU A 379 -12.19 -27.05 9.83
N PRO A 380 -12.81 -28.23 10.09
CA PRO A 380 -14.26 -28.34 10.01
C PRO A 380 -14.89 -27.37 11.01
N THR A 381 -15.64 -26.42 10.47
CA THR A 381 -16.44 -25.45 11.26
C THR A 381 -17.68 -26.11 11.87
N GLY A 382 -17.73 -27.43 11.88
CA GLY A 382 -18.88 -28.24 12.28
C GLY A 382 -19.42 -27.89 13.67
N GLY A 383 -20.76 -27.76 13.76
CA GLY A 383 -21.47 -27.46 14.99
C GLY A 383 -21.53 -25.98 15.37
N ALA A 384 -21.01 -25.07 14.55
CA ALA A 384 -21.18 -23.64 14.79
C ALA A 384 -22.65 -23.22 14.53
N ARG A 385 -23.24 -22.52 15.48
CA ARG A 385 -24.58 -21.91 15.35
C ARG A 385 -24.52 -20.40 15.34
N ILE A 386 -23.47 -19.82 15.91
CA ILE A 386 -23.22 -18.39 15.95
C ILE A 386 -21.87 -18.12 15.29
N VAL A 387 -21.84 -17.26 14.29
CA VAL A 387 -20.63 -16.84 13.61
C VAL A 387 -20.41 -15.35 13.81
N ILE A 388 -19.22 -14.96 14.24
CA ILE A 388 -18.82 -13.56 14.43
C ILE A 388 -17.75 -13.20 13.39
N LEU A 389 -18.08 -12.25 12.52
CA LEU A 389 -17.21 -11.79 11.46
C LEU A 389 -16.44 -10.55 11.89
N GLY A 390 -15.11 -10.65 11.89
CA GLY A 390 -14.21 -9.60 12.35
C GLY A 390 -13.93 -9.71 13.85
N MET A 391 -12.82 -10.36 14.20
CA MET A 391 -12.38 -10.55 15.59
C MET A 391 -11.53 -9.37 16.09
N GLY A 392 -11.98 -8.13 15.78
CA GLY A 392 -11.50 -6.90 16.38
C GLY A 392 -12.01 -6.71 17.80
N ARG A 393 -11.92 -5.48 18.35
CA ARG A 393 -12.34 -5.21 19.74
C ARG A 393 -13.79 -5.58 20.03
N VAL A 394 -14.69 -5.24 19.11
CA VAL A 394 -16.13 -5.51 19.27
C VAL A 394 -16.43 -6.98 19.09
N GLY A 395 -15.91 -7.60 18.03
CA GLY A 395 -16.13 -9.03 17.78
C GLY A 395 -15.53 -9.93 18.86
N THR A 396 -14.36 -9.58 19.40
CA THR A 396 -13.76 -10.28 20.54
C THR A 396 -14.63 -10.16 21.80
N GLY A 397 -15.11 -8.95 22.10
CA GLY A 397 -16.01 -8.74 23.24
C GLY A 397 -17.33 -9.51 23.10
N ALA A 398 -17.89 -9.55 21.88
CA ALA A 398 -19.08 -10.35 21.60
C ALA A 398 -18.80 -11.86 21.76
N TYR A 399 -17.66 -12.34 21.27
CA TYR A 399 -17.24 -13.73 21.42
C TYR A 399 -17.13 -14.11 22.90
N ASP A 400 -16.37 -13.34 23.68
CA ASP A 400 -16.13 -13.59 25.11
C ASP A 400 -17.42 -13.53 25.95
N SER A 401 -18.42 -12.77 25.50
CA SER A 401 -19.74 -12.69 26.13
C SER A 401 -20.65 -13.88 25.78
N LEU A 402 -20.52 -14.45 24.61
CA LEU A 402 -21.36 -15.56 24.12
C LEU A 402 -20.78 -16.94 24.45
N GLU A 403 -19.47 -17.07 24.48
CA GLU A 403 -18.78 -18.34 24.72
C GLU A 403 -19.21 -19.04 26.03
N PRO A 404 -19.40 -18.37 27.17
CA PRO A 404 -19.84 -19.02 28.39
C PRO A 404 -21.23 -19.71 28.31
N GLN A 405 -22.11 -19.24 27.40
CA GLN A 405 -23.44 -19.78 27.20
C GLN A 405 -23.54 -20.78 26.07
N TRP A 406 -22.76 -20.58 25.00
CA TRP A 406 -22.85 -21.32 23.73
C TRP A 406 -21.64 -22.22 23.47
N GLY A 407 -20.54 -22.03 24.21
CA GLY A 407 -19.32 -22.85 24.11
C GLY A 407 -18.82 -22.99 22.69
N GLN A 408 -18.66 -24.24 22.25
CA GLN A 408 -18.16 -24.58 20.91
C GLN A 408 -19.11 -24.22 19.76
N GLU A 409 -20.32 -23.77 20.03
CA GLU A 409 -21.27 -23.32 19.01
C GLU A 409 -20.93 -21.91 18.49
N VAL A 410 -20.04 -21.17 19.16
CA VAL A 410 -19.54 -19.85 18.74
C VAL A 410 -18.28 -20.03 17.91
N LEU A 411 -18.25 -19.40 16.74
CA LEU A 411 -17.11 -19.38 15.82
C LEU A 411 -16.75 -17.94 15.45
N GLY A 412 -15.52 -17.56 15.70
CA GLY A 412 -14.96 -16.30 15.19
C GLY A 412 -14.36 -16.49 13.80
N VAL A 413 -14.50 -15.49 12.96
CA VAL A 413 -13.89 -15.42 11.62
C VAL A 413 -13.06 -14.14 11.54
N GLU A 414 -11.80 -14.28 11.19
CA GLU A 414 -10.86 -13.16 11.04
C GLU A 414 -10.00 -13.41 9.79
N GLU A 415 -9.77 -12.37 9.03
CA GLU A 415 -9.04 -12.48 7.77
C GLU A 415 -7.52 -12.54 7.97
N LEU A 416 -6.98 -11.86 8.98
CA LEU A 416 -5.56 -11.76 9.23
C LEU A 416 -5.04 -12.93 10.08
N GLU A 417 -4.20 -13.81 9.50
CA GLU A 417 -3.59 -14.97 10.18
C GLU A 417 -2.90 -14.59 11.51
N SER A 418 -2.23 -13.43 11.56
CA SER A 418 -1.55 -12.97 12.77
C SER A 418 -2.52 -12.67 13.93
N ARG A 419 -3.75 -12.21 13.62
CA ARG A 419 -4.81 -12.02 14.63
C ARG A 419 -5.41 -13.34 15.04
N VAL A 420 -5.66 -14.23 14.07
CA VAL A 420 -6.17 -15.59 14.35
C VAL A 420 -5.22 -16.35 15.27
N ALA A 421 -3.92 -16.34 14.99
CA ALA A 421 -2.93 -16.98 15.85
C ALA A 421 -2.98 -16.48 17.31
N ARG A 422 -3.20 -15.18 17.52
CA ARG A 422 -3.39 -14.59 18.84
C ARG A 422 -4.66 -15.13 19.51
N HIS A 423 -5.80 -15.15 18.81
CA HIS A 423 -7.07 -15.66 19.38
C HIS A 423 -6.99 -17.14 19.73
N ILE A 424 -6.33 -17.94 18.89
CA ILE A 424 -6.08 -19.36 19.20
C ILE A 424 -5.21 -19.51 20.46
N SER A 425 -4.16 -18.68 20.62
CA SER A 425 -3.34 -18.69 21.84
C SER A 425 -4.13 -18.31 23.10
N GLU A 426 -5.19 -17.52 22.96
CA GLU A 426 -6.15 -17.13 23.98
C GLU A 426 -7.33 -18.13 24.09
N LYS A 427 -7.22 -19.32 23.47
CA LYS A 427 -8.19 -20.42 23.47
C LYS A 427 -9.55 -20.12 22.83
N ARG A 428 -9.67 -19.09 22.00
CA ARG A 428 -10.89 -18.82 21.23
C ARG A 428 -10.92 -19.68 19.97
N ARG A 429 -12.11 -20.16 19.63
CA ARG A 429 -12.37 -20.88 18.37
C ARG A 429 -12.50 -19.86 17.23
N VAL A 430 -11.39 -19.58 16.53
CA VAL A 430 -11.34 -18.62 15.45
C VAL A 430 -10.67 -19.25 14.23
N VAL A 431 -11.22 -18.99 13.04
CA VAL A 431 -10.70 -19.48 11.76
C VAL A 431 -10.25 -18.31 10.89
N THR A 432 -9.23 -18.56 10.07
CA THR A 432 -8.78 -17.59 9.07
C THR A 432 -9.67 -17.71 7.83
N ALA A 433 -10.49 -16.69 7.57
CA ALA A 433 -11.27 -16.62 6.35
C ALA A 433 -11.65 -15.16 6.03
N ASP A 434 -11.87 -14.91 4.74
CA ASP A 434 -12.48 -13.69 4.25
C ASP A 434 -14.00 -13.86 4.22
N ALA A 435 -14.71 -13.10 5.04
CA ALA A 435 -16.17 -13.17 5.15
C ALA A 435 -16.89 -12.79 3.85
N SER A 436 -16.26 -12.02 2.98
CA SER A 436 -16.80 -11.66 1.66
C SER A 436 -16.49 -12.70 0.57
N ASP A 437 -15.77 -13.79 0.92
CA ASP A 437 -15.50 -14.90 0.02
C ASP A 437 -16.67 -15.92 0.02
N PRO A 438 -17.41 -16.07 -1.09
CA PRO A 438 -18.46 -17.08 -1.19
C PRO A 438 -17.97 -18.51 -0.91
N ASP A 439 -16.68 -18.79 -1.18
CA ASP A 439 -16.11 -20.13 -1.00
C ASP A 439 -16.04 -20.54 0.46
N PHE A 440 -15.86 -19.60 1.37
CA PHE A 440 -15.95 -19.83 2.80
C PHE A 440 -17.36 -20.30 3.19
N TRP A 441 -18.39 -19.60 2.72
CA TRP A 441 -19.79 -19.90 3.05
C TRP A 441 -20.31 -21.19 2.44
N PHE A 442 -19.83 -21.58 1.23
CA PHE A 442 -20.19 -22.88 0.64
C PHE A 442 -19.70 -24.09 1.44
N ARG A 443 -18.69 -23.91 2.28
CA ARG A 443 -18.13 -24.96 3.14
C ARG A 443 -18.82 -25.01 4.50
N LEU A 444 -19.49 -23.93 4.89
CA LEU A 444 -20.33 -23.86 6.09
C LEU A 444 -21.74 -24.33 5.77
N ASN A 445 -22.31 -25.12 6.65
CA ASN A 445 -23.74 -25.49 6.53
C ASN A 445 -24.60 -24.29 6.99
N LEU A 446 -24.95 -23.40 6.07
CA LEU A 446 -25.74 -22.20 6.36
C LEU A 446 -27.08 -22.50 7.04
N ASN A 447 -27.63 -23.71 6.86
CA ASN A 447 -28.91 -24.10 7.47
C ASN A 447 -28.79 -24.35 8.99
N GLU A 448 -27.61 -24.64 9.50
CA GLU A 448 -27.36 -24.84 10.94
C GLU A 448 -27.07 -23.53 11.66
N LEU A 449 -26.68 -22.48 10.92
CA LEU A 449 -26.35 -21.19 11.49
C LEU A 449 -27.64 -20.42 11.88
N LYS A 450 -27.73 -20.05 13.16
CA LYS A 450 -28.85 -19.27 13.70
C LYS A 450 -28.59 -17.77 13.64
N LEU A 451 -27.37 -17.35 13.93
CA LEU A 451 -26.98 -15.94 14.02
C LEU A 451 -25.62 -15.72 13.36
N ILE A 452 -25.53 -14.68 12.54
CA ILE A 452 -24.27 -14.17 12.02
C ILE A 452 -24.13 -12.71 12.45
N MET A 453 -23.04 -12.40 13.17
CA MET A 453 -22.74 -11.08 13.69
C MET A 453 -21.68 -10.41 12.81
N LEU A 454 -22.04 -9.31 12.18
CA LEU A 454 -21.21 -8.51 11.29
C LEU A 454 -20.47 -7.43 12.11
N ALA A 455 -19.25 -7.74 12.55
CA ALA A 455 -18.42 -6.83 13.34
C ALA A 455 -17.18 -6.35 12.55
N LEU A 456 -17.28 -6.32 11.21
CA LEU A 456 -16.25 -5.77 10.34
C LEU A 456 -16.17 -4.25 10.51
N THR A 457 -14.98 -3.69 10.31
CA THR A 457 -14.73 -2.25 10.52
C THR A 457 -15.40 -1.37 9.46
N ASN A 458 -15.63 -1.92 8.27
CA ASN A 458 -16.17 -1.21 7.13
C ASN A 458 -17.67 -1.52 6.94
N HIS A 459 -18.50 -0.46 6.94
CA HIS A 459 -19.94 -0.58 6.72
C HIS A 459 -20.30 -1.21 5.36
N ARG A 460 -19.61 -0.81 4.27
CA ARG A 460 -19.83 -1.39 2.93
C ARG A 460 -19.56 -2.88 2.90
N GLU A 461 -18.53 -3.32 3.59
CA GLU A 461 -18.17 -4.74 3.67
C GLU A 461 -19.22 -5.53 4.44
N ASN A 462 -19.72 -5.01 5.56
CA ASN A 462 -20.84 -5.59 6.28
C ASN A 462 -22.08 -5.74 5.38
N MET A 463 -22.42 -4.72 4.58
CA MET A 463 -23.53 -4.78 3.62
C MET A 463 -23.29 -5.83 2.53
N LEU A 464 -22.10 -5.86 1.92
CA LEU A 464 -21.75 -6.84 0.89
C LEU A 464 -21.84 -8.28 1.40
N VAL A 465 -21.36 -8.53 2.63
CA VAL A 465 -21.44 -9.86 3.25
C VAL A 465 -22.89 -10.23 3.53
N ALA A 466 -23.70 -9.31 4.02
CA ALA A 466 -25.11 -9.55 4.26
C ALA A 466 -25.88 -9.87 2.97
N GLU A 467 -25.66 -9.11 1.91
CA GLU A 467 -26.23 -9.37 0.58
C GLU A 467 -25.78 -10.72 0.02
N LEU A 468 -24.49 -11.05 0.16
CA LEU A 468 -23.94 -12.35 -0.23
C LEU A 468 -24.66 -13.48 0.49
N LEU A 469 -24.78 -13.42 1.81
CA LEU A 469 -25.44 -14.43 2.62
C LEU A 469 -26.91 -14.61 2.23
N ARG A 470 -27.64 -13.52 2.02
CA ARG A 470 -29.04 -13.56 1.54
C ARG A 470 -29.13 -14.18 0.14
N SER A 471 -28.21 -13.85 -0.76
CA SER A 471 -28.16 -14.42 -2.11
C SER A 471 -27.84 -15.91 -2.12
N MET A 472 -27.10 -16.39 -1.11
CA MET A 472 -26.79 -17.81 -0.89
C MET A 472 -27.91 -18.59 -0.16
N GLY A 473 -29.02 -17.92 0.18
CA GLY A 473 -30.18 -18.53 0.81
C GLY A 473 -30.16 -18.57 2.33
N TYR A 474 -29.25 -17.87 2.98
CA TYR A 474 -29.24 -17.77 4.45
C TYR A 474 -30.49 -17.07 4.96
N ARG A 475 -31.24 -17.75 5.85
CA ARG A 475 -32.52 -17.26 6.43
C ARG A 475 -32.42 -16.97 7.93
N GLY A 476 -31.29 -17.22 8.55
CA GLY A 476 -31.06 -16.90 9.97
C GLY A 476 -30.94 -15.41 10.25
N GLU A 477 -30.71 -15.08 11.50
CA GLU A 477 -30.59 -13.71 11.98
C GLU A 477 -29.25 -13.09 11.58
N LEU A 478 -29.29 -11.82 11.14
CA LEU A 478 -28.12 -10.98 10.89
C LEU A 478 -28.12 -9.82 11.88
N ALA A 479 -27.02 -9.63 12.59
CA ALA A 479 -26.81 -8.49 13.47
C ALA A 479 -25.51 -7.78 13.05
N ALA A 480 -25.54 -6.45 12.94
CA ALA A 480 -24.38 -5.67 12.51
C ALA A 480 -24.03 -4.58 13.53
N VAL A 481 -22.75 -4.33 13.72
CA VAL A 481 -22.28 -3.17 14.47
C VAL A 481 -22.06 -2.01 13.51
N VAL A 482 -22.64 -0.86 13.86
CA VAL A 482 -22.50 0.39 13.08
C VAL A 482 -22.05 1.53 13.99
N ARG A 483 -21.44 2.56 13.39
CA ARG A 483 -20.92 3.73 14.12
C ARG A 483 -21.78 4.97 13.96
N HIS A 484 -22.55 5.04 12.88
CA HIS A 484 -23.33 6.20 12.47
C HIS A 484 -24.81 5.81 12.33
N GLU A 485 -25.68 6.76 12.63
CA GLU A 485 -27.15 6.56 12.61
C GLU A 485 -27.70 6.30 11.20
N ASP A 486 -27.09 6.93 10.18
CA ASP A 486 -27.43 6.70 8.78
C ASP A 486 -27.13 5.25 8.35
N HIS A 487 -25.99 4.70 8.78
CA HIS A 487 -25.65 3.30 8.55
C HIS A 487 -26.59 2.33 9.29
N ALA A 488 -27.06 2.70 10.49
CA ALA A 488 -28.04 1.88 11.21
C ALA A 488 -29.35 1.81 10.43
N ARG A 489 -29.83 2.94 9.90
CA ARG A 489 -31.03 3.00 9.07
C ARG A 489 -30.92 2.17 7.81
N GLU A 490 -29.75 2.19 7.15
CA GLU A 490 -29.49 1.38 5.96
C GLU A 490 -29.51 -0.13 6.27
N MET A 491 -28.88 -0.55 7.37
CA MET A 491 -28.92 -1.95 7.84
C MET A 491 -30.35 -2.40 8.14
N HIS A 492 -31.11 -1.58 8.87
CA HIS A 492 -32.50 -1.89 9.18
C HIS A 492 -33.38 -2.00 7.93
N ALA A 493 -33.17 -1.13 6.94
CA ALA A 493 -33.87 -1.19 5.66
C ALA A 493 -33.55 -2.50 4.89
N ALA A 494 -32.35 -3.07 5.09
CA ALA A 494 -31.95 -4.38 4.55
C ALA A 494 -32.39 -5.58 5.41
N GLY A 495 -33.18 -5.36 6.47
CA GLY A 495 -33.65 -6.42 7.38
C GLY A 495 -32.55 -6.98 8.29
N ILE A 496 -31.56 -6.18 8.63
CA ILE A 496 -30.43 -6.53 9.50
C ILE A 496 -30.58 -5.76 10.81
N SER A 497 -30.48 -6.47 11.95
CA SER A 497 -30.46 -5.83 13.26
C SER A 497 -29.16 -5.02 13.41
N ALA A 498 -29.27 -3.72 13.66
CA ALA A 498 -28.11 -2.84 13.80
C ALA A 498 -27.92 -2.38 15.24
N PHE A 499 -26.72 -2.57 15.75
CA PHE A 499 -26.27 -2.06 17.04
C PHE A 499 -25.41 -0.80 16.81
N ASN A 500 -25.93 0.37 17.22
CA ASN A 500 -25.17 1.61 17.09
C ASN A 500 -24.19 1.75 18.26
N LEU A 501 -22.90 1.51 17.98
CA LEU A 501 -21.83 1.47 18.96
C LEU A 501 -21.76 2.76 19.82
N TYR A 502 -21.88 3.93 19.21
CA TYR A 502 -21.79 5.19 19.94
C TYR A 502 -23.11 5.62 20.57
N GLY A 503 -24.23 5.31 19.92
CA GLY A 503 -25.55 5.60 20.47
C GLY A 503 -25.83 4.82 21.75
N GLU A 504 -25.47 3.52 21.74
CA GLU A 504 -25.73 2.64 22.88
C GLU A 504 -24.64 2.66 23.96
N ALA A 505 -23.41 3.05 23.60
CA ALA A 505 -22.35 3.22 24.61
C ALA A 505 -22.71 4.28 25.65
N GLY A 506 -23.46 5.33 25.28
CA GLY A 506 -23.90 6.36 26.19
C GLY A 506 -24.89 5.82 27.26
N SER A 507 -25.88 5.06 26.85
CA SER A 507 -26.85 4.43 27.75
C SER A 507 -26.19 3.35 28.61
N GLY A 508 -25.31 2.53 28.05
CA GLY A 508 -24.52 1.54 28.77
C GLY A 508 -23.60 2.17 29.82
N PHE A 509 -22.92 3.29 29.46
CA PHE A 509 -22.11 4.03 30.42
C PHE A 509 -22.94 4.62 31.56
N ALA A 510 -24.12 5.19 31.26
CA ALA A 510 -25.02 5.73 32.28
C ALA A 510 -25.53 4.62 33.19
N ALA A 511 -25.91 3.45 32.67
CA ALA A 511 -26.33 2.29 33.46
C ALA A 511 -25.20 1.83 34.39
N HIS A 512 -23.99 1.64 33.88
CA HIS A 512 -22.83 1.26 34.70
C HIS A 512 -22.48 2.30 35.77
N ALA A 513 -22.55 3.59 35.42
CA ALA A 513 -22.29 4.65 36.41
C ALA A 513 -23.39 4.73 37.48
N SER A 514 -24.65 4.42 37.15
CA SER A 514 -25.75 4.41 38.12
C SER A 514 -25.63 3.29 39.13
N GLU A 515 -25.03 2.14 38.77
CA GLU A 515 -24.74 1.05 39.71
C GLU A 515 -23.79 1.49 40.83
N LEU A 516 -22.89 2.45 40.56
CA LEU A 516 -22.00 3.00 41.59
C LEU A 516 -22.71 3.88 42.62
N LEU A 517 -23.93 4.33 42.32
CA LEU A 517 -24.76 5.15 43.23
C LEU A 517 -25.71 4.32 44.09
N THR A 518 -25.91 3.04 43.73
CA THR A 518 -26.68 2.13 44.59
C THR A 518 -25.78 1.61 45.71
N PRO A 519 -26.08 1.86 46.99
CA PRO A 519 -25.28 1.32 48.09
C PRO A 519 -25.38 -0.21 48.11
N PRO A 520 -24.28 -0.92 48.54
CA PRO A 520 -24.20 -2.38 48.55
C PRO A 520 -25.27 -3.05 49.47
#